data_126e68fb88c29d4257c38c29d7102e3d
#
_entry.id   126e68fb88c29d4257c38c29d7102e3d
#
_cell.length_a   1.000
_cell.length_b   1.000
_cell.length_c   1.000
_cell.angle_alpha   90.00
_cell.angle_beta   90.00
_cell.angle_gamma   90.00
#
_symmetry.space_group_name_H-M   'P 1'
#
loop_
_entity.id
_entity.type
_entity.pdbx_description
1 polymer ?
#
loop_
_entity_poly.entity_id
_entity_poly.type
_entity_poly.pdbx_seq_one_letter_code
_entity_poly.pdbx_strand_id
1 'polypeptide(L)'
;MAQLLGVLEQGLIYAVLALGVYITFKILDFPDMTVDSSFPLGAAVTALMISNGVNPLLTLPASLLAGAAAGALTGVIHVRFHVRDLLSGIIMMTGLYSVNLHIAGRANVQLFSFNTLFKNELVSALPASVQPYAPVILMALVALLVKALMDAYLATRSGFLLRATGDNPTLVASLAKDSGKVKILGLAIANALVALSGCIMCQYQRYFDISMGTGTLVLAVASVIVGTQLLRGLRFLRATTAVVLGSILYKGCVALALSFGLSPFDLKLVTAALLFVIIVAGGHRKKAKHHA
;
A
#
# COMPACT_ATOMS: atom_id res chain seq x y z
N MET A 1 -10.84 3.94 23.80
CA MET A 1 -11.51 3.06 22.82
C MET A 1 -11.50 3.66 21.43
N ALA A 2 -12.01 4.87 21.18
CA ALA A 2 -12.06 5.48 19.83
C ALA A 2 -10.68 5.59 19.14
N GLN A 3 -9.63 5.97 19.86
CA GLN A 3 -8.26 6.05 19.32
C GLN A 3 -7.73 4.67 18.86
N LEU A 4 -7.99 3.61 19.61
CA LEU A 4 -7.57 2.26 19.25
C LEU A 4 -8.29 1.76 18.00
N LEU A 5 -9.59 2.05 17.87
CA LEU A 5 -10.35 1.73 16.66
C LEU A 5 -9.78 2.46 15.45
N GLY A 6 -9.51 3.77 15.56
CA GLY A 6 -8.91 4.54 14.46
C GLY A 6 -7.51 4.05 14.05
N VAL A 7 -6.70 3.56 15.01
CA VAL A 7 -5.40 2.93 14.71
C VAL A 7 -5.58 1.63 13.94
N LEU A 8 -6.54 0.78 14.32
CA LEU A 8 -6.82 -0.47 13.63
C LEU A 8 -7.37 -0.21 12.21
N GLU A 9 -8.32 0.73 12.07
CA GLU A 9 -8.90 1.11 10.79
C GLU A 9 -7.82 1.57 9.82
N GLN A 10 -7.04 2.59 10.21
CA GLN A 10 -5.95 3.08 9.38
C GLN A 10 -4.85 2.04 9.18
N GLY A 11 -4.48 1.29 10.21
CA GLY A 11 -3.50 0.22 10.14
C GLY A 11 -3.86 -0.84 9.10
N LEU A 12 -5.13 -1.23 9.02
CA LEU A 12 -5.64 -2.21 8.05
C LEU A 12 -5.70 -1.64 6.62
N ILE A 13 -6.08 -0.36 6.45
CA ILE A 13 -6.05 0.31 5.14
C ILE A 13 -4.61 0.34 4.60
N TYR A 14 -3.67 0.80 5.44
CA TYR A 14 -2.27 0.86 5.04
C TYR A 14 -1.60 -0.53 4.98
N ALA A 15 -2.20 -1.58 5.55
CA ALA A 15 -1.74 -2.94 5.35
C ALA A 15 -1.89 -3.39 3.89
N VAL A 16 -2.96 -2.98 3.20
CA VAL A 16 -3.14 -3.23 1.76
C VAL A 16 -2.05 -2.53 0.94
N LEU A 17 -1.77 -1.26 1.26
CA LEU A 17 -0.66 -0.51 0.68
C LEU A 17 0.69 -1.21 0.91
N ALA A 18 0.96 -1.60 2.16
CA ALA A 18 2.21 -2.25 2.54
C ALA A 18 2.40 -3.62 1.86
N LEU A 19 1.32 -4.37 1.61
CA LEU A 19 1.35 -5.61 0.82
C LEU A 19 1.74 -5.34 -0.63
N GLY A 20 1.26 -4.25 -1.25
CA GLY A 20 1.69 -3.83 -2.58
C GLY A 20 3.18 -3.49 -2.59
N VAL A 21 3.62 -2.62 -1.68
CA VAL A 21 5.03 -2.21 -1.57
C VAL A 21 5.95 -3.38 -1.16
N TYR A 22 5.45 -4.38 -0.44
CA TYR A 22 6.20 -5.60 -0.15
C TYR A 22 6.64 -6.32 -1.43
N ILE A 23 5.82 -6.31 -2.49
CA ILE A 23 6.19 -6.90 -3.79
C ILE A 23 7.35 -6.13 -4.41
N THR A 24 7.26 -4.81 -4.49
CA THR A 24 8.29 -4.00 -5.14
C THR A 24 9.56 -3.92 -4.32
N PHE A 25 9.45 -3.57 -3.04
CA PHE A 25 10.58 -3.31 -2.17
C PHE A 25 11.31 -4.58 -1.70
N LYS A 26 10.55 -5.65 -1.34
CA LYS A 26 11.16 -6.84 -0.71
C LYS A 26 11.32 -8.02 -1.66
N ILE A 27 10.39 -8.20 -2.62
CA ILE A 27 10.42 -9.32 -3.55
C ILE A 27 11.22 -8.96 -4.80
N LEU A 28 10.96 -7.81 -5.43
CA LEU A 28 11.61 -7.39 -6.68
C LEU A 28 12.90 -6.61 -6.48
N ASP A 29 13.18 -6.11 -5.27
CA ASP A 29 14.27 -5.17 -4.96
C ASP A 29 14.24 -3.93 -5.87
N PHE A 30 13.03 -3.40 -6.09
CA PHE A 30 12.73 -2.29 -6.98
C PHE A 30 12.17 -1.11 -6.16
N PRO A 31 12.92 0.00 -6.01
CA PRO A 31 12.43 1.19 -5.31
C PRO A 31 11.43 1.95 -6.19
N ASP A 32 10.14 1.63 -6.03
CA ASP A 32 9.06 2.16 -6.86
C ASP A 32 8.47 3.45 -6.29
N MET A 33 8.89 4.58 -6.84
CA MET A 33 8.35 5.90 -6.47
C MET A 33 6.93 6.16 -7.03
N THR A 34 6.46 5.32 -7.96
CA THR A 34 5.09 5.42 -8.52
C THR A 34 4.02 5.31 -7.44
N VAL A 35 4.31 4.62 -6.34
CA VAL A 35 3.43 4.41 -5.17
C VAL A 35 2.83 5.72 -4.68
N ASP A 36 3.63 6.79 -4.55
CA ASP A 36 3.18 8.10 -4.05
C ASP A 36 2.13 8.77 -4.96
N SER A 37 2.03 8.37 -6.23
CA SER A 37 1.00 8.84 -7.16
C SER A 37 -0.06 7.80 -7.51
N SER A 38 0.24 6.51 -7.39
CA SER A 38 -0.75 5.44 -7.58
C SER A 38 -1.76 5.40 -6.43
N PHE A 39 -1.37 5.78 -5.23
CA PHE A 39 -2.28 5.89 -4.10
C PHE A 39 -3.36 6.97 -4.34
N PRO A 40 -3.01 8.24 -4.66
CA PRO A 40 -4.01 9.23 -5.03
C PRO A 40 -4.70 8.93 -6.37
N LEU A 41 -4.13 8.13 -7.29
CA LEU A 41 -4.83 7.68 -8.49
C LEU A 41 -6.08 6.86 -8.14
N GLY A 42 -5.93 5.88 -7.24
CA GLY A 42 -7.07 5.09 -6.76
C GLY A 42 -8.13 5.97 -6.08
N ALA A 43 -7.69 6.96 -5.31
CA ALA A 43 -8.58 7.92 -4.66
C ALA A 43 -9.27 8.85 -5.67
N ALA A 44 -8.59 9.34 -6.71
CA ALA A 44 -9.14 10.19 -7.76
C ALA A 44 -10.22 9.47 -8.57
N VAL A 45 -9.94 8.22 -8.99
CA VAL A 45 -10.92 7.36 -9.69
C VAL A 45 -12.15 7.16 -8.81
N THR A 46 -11.96 6.90 -7.53
CA THR A 46 -13.04 6.73 -6.56
C THR A 46 -13.86 8.00 -6.41
N ALA A 47 -13.20 9.16 -6.25
CA ALA A 47 -13.87 10.44 -6.11
C ALA A 47 -14.71 10.78 -7.34
N LEU A 48 -14.16 10.57 -8.55
CA LEU A 48 -14.89 10.77 -9.80
C LEU A 48 -16.13 9.87 -9.88
N MET A 49 -15.98 8.57 -9.62
CA MET A 49 -17.08 7.61 -9.73
C MET A 49 -18.19 7.89 -8.72
N ILE A 50 -17.83 8.14 -7.46
CA ILE A 50 -18.82 8.42 -6.40
C ILE A 50 -19.54 9.76 -6.65
N SER A 51 -18.83 10.80 -7.08
CA SER A 51 -19.45 12.10 -7.40
C SER A 51 -20.44 12.03 -8.58
N ASN A 52 -20.26 11.05 -9.48
CA ASN A 52 -21.19 10.74 -10.56
C ASN A 52 -22.29 9.73 -10.16
N GLY A 53 -22.44 9.40 -8.88
CA GLY A 53 -23.50 8.52 -8.37
C GLY A 53 -23.26 7.01 -8.62
N VAL A 54 -22.06 6.61 -9.00
CA VAL A 54 -21.71 5.19 -9.20
C VAL A 54 -21.62 4.48 -7.84
N ASN A 55 -22.05 3.21 -7.81
CA ASN A 55 -22.01 2.40 -6.60
C ASN A 55 -20.56 2.33 -6.04
N PRO A 56 -20.35 2.62 -4.74
CA PRO A 56 -19.04 2.59 -4.09
C PRO A 56 -18.28 1.27 -4.22
N LEU A 57 -18.97 0.13 -4.33
CA LEU A 57 -18.32 -1.17 -4.55
C LEU A 57 -17.62 -1.29 -5.90
N LEU A 58 -18.15 -0.64 -6.95
CA LEU A 58 -17.56 -0.68 -8.29
C LEU A 58 -16.26 0.14 -8.38
N THR A 59 -16.02 1.04 -7.44
CA THR A 59 -14.77 1.81 -7.40
C THR A 59 -13.56 0.95 -7.04
N LEU A 60 -13.76 -0.16 -6.31
CA LEU A 60 -12.68 -1.08 -5.93
C LEU A 60 -12.00 -1.71 -7.16
N PRO A 61 -12.75 -2.43 -8.05
CA PRO A 61 -12.14 -3.00 -9.26
C PRO A 61 -11.63 -1.92 -10.23
N ALA A 62 -12.31 -0.77 -10.32
CA ALA A 62 -11.86 0.33 -11.18
C ALA A 62 -10.50 0.88 -10.72
N SER A 63 -10.32 1.09 -9.42
CA SER A 63 -9.07 1.56 -8.83
C SER A 63 -7.95 0.52 -8.96
N LEU A 64 -8.27 -0.78 -8.78
CA LEU A 64 -7.32 -1.87 -9.02
C LEU A 64 -6.80 -1.84 -10.45
N LEU A 65 -7.69 -1.70 -11.45
CA LEU A 65 -7.31 -1.66 -12.86
C LEU A 65 -6.48 -0.41 -13.20
N ALA A 66 -6.87 0.75 -12.66
CA ALA A 66 -6.12 2.00 -12.85
C ALA A 66 -4.70 1.89 -12.26
N GLY A 67 -4.57 1.35 -11.05
CA GLY A 67 -3.27 1.11 -10.41
C GLY A 67 -2.44 0.07 -11.16
N ALA A 68 -3.06 -1.02 -11.63
CA ALA A 68 -2.39 -2.02 -12.46
C ALA A 68 -1.83 -1.42 -13.75
N ALA A 69 -2.60 -0.57 -14.43
CA ALA A 69 -2.16 0.14 -15.62
C ALA A 69 -0.97 1.07 -15.32
N ALA A 70 -1.03 1.84 -14.22
CA ALA A 70 0.07 2.70 -13.79
C ALA A 70 1.35 1.91 -13.51
N GLY A 71 1.27 0.81 -12.73
CA GLY A 71 2.41 -0.04 -12.44
C GLY A 71 2.95 -0.77 -13.67
N ALA A 72 2.07 -1.21 -14.58
CA ALA A 72 2.48 -1.79 -15.87
C ALA A 72 3.25 -0.78 -16.72
N LEU A 73 2.81 0.47 -16.79
CA LEU A 73 3.51 1.55 -17.49
C LEU A 73 4.88 1.83 -16.90
N THR A 74 4.99 1.89 -15.56
CA THR A 74 6.29 2.00 -14.86
C THR A 74 7.22 0.86 -15.26
N GLY A 75 6.69 -0.37 -15.27
CA GLY A 75 7.45 -1.54 -15.67
C GLY A 75 7.86 -1.51 -17.17
N VAL A 76 7.01 -1.05 -18.04
CA VAL A 76 7.33 -0.86 -19.47
C VAL A 76 8.44 0.17 -19.66
N ILE A 77 8.37 1.31 -18.96
CA ILE A 77 9.41 2.34 -18.99
C ILE A 77 10.76 1.75 -18.57
N HIS A 78 10.78 1.00 -17.47
CA HIS A 78 12.00 0.36 -16.98
C HIS A 78 12.54 -0.70 -17.95
N VAL A 79 11.68 -1.63 -18.39
CA VAL A 79 12.10 -2.82 -19.16
C VAL A 79 12.34 -2.51 -20.62
N ARG A 80 11.41 -1.78 -21.27
CA ARG A 80 11.45 -1.56 -22.72
C ARG A 80 12.38 -0.41 -23.12
N PHE A 81 12.41 0.65 -22.29
CA PHE A 81 13.25 1.82 -22.56
C PHE A 81 14.56 1.81 -21.77
N HIS A 82 14.82 0.77 -20.98
CA HIS A 82 16.04 0.58 -20.19
C HIS A 82 16.32 1.76 -19.23
N VAL A 83 15.26 2.43 -18.77
CA VAL A 83 15.33 3.48 -17.77
C VAL A 83 15.60 2.83 -16.39
N ARG A 84 16.49 3.43 -15.60
CA ARG A 84 16.76 2.94 -14.23
C ARG A 84 15.45 2.89 -13.42
N ASP A 85 15.33 1.90 -12.56
CA ASP A 85 14.18 1.62 -11.69
C ASP A 85 13.68 2.87 -10.95
N LEU A 86 14.53 3.55 -10.19
CA LEU A 86 14.18 4.77 -9.48
C LEU A 86 13.67 5.88 -10.43
N LEU A 87 14.33 6.07 -11.58
CA LEU A 87 13.95 7.11 -12.54
C LEU A 87 12.60 6.80 -13.21
N SER A 88 12.33 5.52 -13.54
CA SER A 88 11.02 5.13 -14.09
C SER A 88 9.88 5.44 -13.13
N GLY A 89 10.08 5.19 -11.83
CA GLY A 89 9.14 5.55 -10.77
C GLY A 89 8.92 7.06 -10.65
N ILE A 90 9.99 7.87 -10.72
CA ILE A 90 9.89 9.33 -10.64
C ILE A 90 9.14 9.90 -11.85
N ILE A 91 9.43 9.41 -13.07
CA ILE A 91 8.72 9.82 -14.30
C ILE A 91 7.22 9.56 -14.15
N MET A 92 6.87 8.33 -13.73
CA MET A 92 5.47 7.96 -13.55
C MET A 92 4.80 8.72 -12.42
N MET A 93 5.48 8.92 -11.29
CA MET A 93 4.98 9.72 -10.17
C MET A 93 4.61 11.14 -10.64
N THR A 94 5.48 11.78 -11.40
CA THR A 94 5.25 13.13 -11.91
C THR A 94 4.13 13.19 -12.94
N GLY A 95 4.10 12.24 -13.88
CA GLY A 95 3.04 12.16 -14.89
C GLY A 95 1.67 11.86 -14.29
N LEU A 96 1.59 10.92 -13.37
CA LEU A 96 0.34 10.55 -12.68
C LEU A 96 -0.22 11.69 -11.83
N TYR A 97 0.60 12.59 -11.30
CA TYR A 97 0.11 13.76 -10.59
C TYR A 97 -0.87 14.59 -11.46
N SER A 98 -0.48 14.87 -12.71
CA SER A 98 -1.34 15.58 -13.65
C SER A 98 -2.57 14.75 -14.07
N VAL A 99 -2.39 13.44 -14.27
CA VAL A 99 -3.50 12.53 -14.59
C VAL A 99 -4.53 12.51 -13.45
N ASN A 100 -4.07 12.43 -12.20
CA ASN A 100 -4.94 12.45 -11.03
C ASN A 100 -5.75 13.75 -10.93
N LEU A 101 -5.14 14.89 -11.21
CA LEU A 101 -5.84 16.18 -11.26
C LEU A 101 -6.90 16.24 -12.36
N HIS A 102 -6.60 15.68 -13.55
CA HIS A 102 -7.57 15.62 -14.64
C HIS A 102 -8.75 14.69 -14.32
N ILE A 103 -8.49 13.54 -13.72
CA ILE A 103 -9.53 12.59 -13.29
C ILE A 103 -10.43 13.21 -12.21
N ALA A 104 -9.83 13.81 -11.18
CA ALA A 104 -10.59 14.41 -10.08
C ALA A 104 -11.22 15.76 -10.42
N GLY A 105 -10.74 16.44 -11.46
CA GLY A 105 -11.17 17.78 -11.89
C GLY A 105 -10.72 18.92 -10.98
N ARG A 106 -10.27 18.64 -9.77
CA ARG A 106 -9.74 19.61 -8.78
C ARG A 106 -8.82 18.93 -7.79
N ALA A 107 -7.98 19.74 -7.10
CA ALA A 107 -6.99 19.20 -6.15
C ALA A 107 -7.62 18.58 -4.89
N ASN A 108 -8.81 19.03 -4.51
CA ASN A 108 -9.56 18.48 -3.38
C ASN A 108 -11.04 18.28 -3.78
N VAL A 109 -11.59 17.07 -3.52
CA VAL A 109 -12.98 16.71 -3.79
C VAL A 109 -13.60 16.17 -2.53
N GLN A 110 -14.66 16.84 -2.05
CA GLN A 110 -15.38 16.42 -0.85
C GLN A 110 -16.51 15.44 -1.22
N LEU A 111 -16.60 14.34 -0.45
CA LEU A 111 -17.58 13.26 -0.65
C LEU A 111 -18.57 13.12 0.52
N PHE A 112 -18.71 14.14 1.37
CA PHE A 112 -19.51 14.06 2.60
C PHE A 112 -20.98 13.81 2.34
N SER A 113 -21.50 14.25 1.18
CA SER A 113 -22.91 14.10 0.79
C SER A 113 -23.23 12.79 0.10
N PHE A 114 -22.21 12.00 -0.24
CA PHE A 114 -22.38 10.78 -1.00
C PHE A 114 -22.28 9.53 -0.11
N ASN A 115 -22.91 8.44 -0.56
CA ASN A 115 -22.77 7.13 0.05
C ASN A 115 -21.37 6.56 -0.22
N THR A 116 -20.79 5.93 0.80
CA THR A 116 -19.50 5.24 0.73
C THR A 116 -19.63 3.83 1.27
N LEU A 117 -18.59 3.02 1.16
CA LEU A 117 -18.57 1.66 1.76
C LEU A 117 -18.81 1.70 3.27
N PHE A 118 -18.41 2.79 3.93
CA PHE A 118 -18.50 2.94 5.39
C PHE A 118 -19.76 3.67 5.84
N LYS A 119 -20.42 4.36 4.94
CA LYS A 119 -21.66 5.10 5.20
C LYS A 119 -22.65 4.82 4.08
N ASN A 120 -23.43 3.77 4.26
CA ASN A 120 -24.51 3.35 3.37
C ASN A 120 -25.67 2.82 4.21
N GLU A 121 -26.80 2.55 3.56
CA GLU A 121 -28.01 2.04 4.22
C GLU A 121 -27.77 0.71 4.95
N LEU A 122 -26.90 -0.16 4.40
CA LEU A 122 -26.57 -1.46 5.02
C LEU A 122 -25.85 -1.28 6.36
N VAL A 123 -24.91 -0.33 6.45
CA VAL A 123 -24.21 -0.02 7.71
C VAL A 123 -25.16 0.65 8.69
N SER A 124 -26.07 1.50 8.21
CA SER A 124 -27.08 2.17 9.05
C SER A 124 -28.13 1.19 9.61
N ALA A 125 -28.39 0.08 8.92
CA ALA A 125 -29.32 -0.97 9.36
C ALA A 125 -28.73 -1.89 10.45
N LEU A 126 -27.41 -1.80 10.72
CA LEU A 126 -26.77 -2.60 11.77
C LEU A 126 -27.21 -2.13 13.17
N PRO A 127 -27.28 -3.02 14.17
CA PRO A 127 -27.53 -2.65 15.55
C PRO A 127 -26.56 -1.57 16.05
N ALA A 128 -27.03 -0.62 16.85
CA ALA A 128 -26.21 0.50 17.36
C ALA A 128 -24.94 0.05 18.09
N SER A 129 -24.93 -1.16 18.67
CA SER A 129 -23.76 -1.75 19.33
C SER A 129 -22.66 -2.18 18.34
N VAL A 130 -23.01 -2.49 17.09
CA VAL A 130 -22.07 -3.00 16.06
C VAL A 130 -21.62 -1.88 15.12
N GLN A 131 -22.42 -0.85 14.91
CA GLN A 131 -22.11 0.28 14.02
C GLN A 131 -20.70 0.88 14.20
N PRO A 132 -20.18 1.11 15.43
CA PRO A 132 -18.84 1.66 15.63
C PRO A 132 -17.71 0.73 15.15
N TYR A 133 -17.97 -0.58 15.09
CA TYR A 133 -16.98 -1.59 14.68
C TYR A 133 -17.08 -1.96 13.20
N ALA A 134 -18.15 -1.54 12.52
CA ALA A 134 -18.38 -1.87 11.11
C ALA A 134 -17.20 -1.47 10.19
N PRO A 135 -16.57 -0.29 10.31
CA PRO A 135 -15.40 0.06 9.50
C PRO A 135 -14.21 -0.88 9.74
N VAL A 136 -13.92 -1.21 11.00
CA VAL A 136 -12.81 -2.15 11.34
C VAL A 136 -13.08 -3.53 10.76
N ILE A 137 -14.30 -4.05 10.89
CA ILE A 137 -14.67 -5.38 10.39
C ILE A 137 -14.54 -5.41 8.86
N LEU A 138 -15.05 -4.40 8.17
CA LEU A 138 -14.95 -4.29 6.72
C LEU A 138 -13.48 -4.22 6.26
N MET A 139 -12.66 -3.40 6.93
CA MET A 139 -11.23 -3.28 6.64
C MET A 139 -10.48 -4.58 6.91
N ALA A 140 -10.77 -5.26 8.01
CA ALA A 140 -10.17 -6.54 8.32
C ALA A 140 -10.50 -7.59 7.25
N LEU A 141 -11.76 -7.63 6.79
CA LEU A 141 -12.18 -8.54 5.73
C LEU A 141 -11.45 -8.25 4.41
N VAL A 142 -11.34 -6.98 4.01
CA VAL A 142 -10.61 -6.59 2.79
C VAL A 142 -9.12 -6.92 2.92
N ALA A 143 -8.49 -6.57 4.05
CA ALA A 143 -7.06 -6.84 4.26
C ALA A 143 -6.75 -8.34 4.29
N LEU A 144 -7.63 -9.16 4.90
CA LEU A 144 -7.50 -10.61 4.91
C LEU A 144 -7.72 -11.21 3.52
N LEU A 145 -8.69 -10.71 2.76
CA LEU A 145 -8.94 -11.14 1.38
C LEU A 145 -7.72 -10.83 0.49
N VAL A 146 -7.23 -9.60 0.51
CA VAL A 146 -6.04 -9.20 -0.24
C VAL A 146 -4.82 -10.02 0.16
N LYS A 147 -4.62 -10.22 1.47
CA LYS A 147 -3.54 -11.08 1.97
C LYS A 147 -3.68 -12.52 1.49
N ALA A 148 -4.88 -13.09 1.51
CA ALA A 148 -5.12 -14.46 1.05
C ALA A 148 -4.87 -14.61 -0.45
N LEU A 149 -5.34 -13.65 -1.27
CA LEU A 149 -5.08 -13.59 -2.70
C LEU A 149 -3.59 -13.45 -3.00
N MET A 150 -2.89 -12.62 -2.25
CA MET A 150 -1.45 -12.45 -2.38
C MET A 150 -0.67 -13.72 -2.00
N ASP A 151 -1.05 -14.38 -0.90
CA ASP A 151 -0.44 -15.67 -0.51
C ASP A 151 -0.67 -16.75 -1.57
N ALA A 152 -1.89 -16.82 -2.13
CA ALA A 152 -2.23 -17.72 -3.21
C ALA A 152 -1.41 -17.41 -4.47
N TYR A 153 -1.31 -16.13 -4.88
CA TYR A 153 -0.49 -15.70 -6.02
C TYR A 153 0.98 -16.07 -5.83
N LEU A 154 1.56 -15.78 -4.66
CA LEU A 154 2.95 -16.07 -4.37
C LEU A 154 3.26 -17.58 -4.32
N ALA A 155 2.25 -18.43 -4.17
CA ALA A 155 2.37 -19.89 -4.26
C ALA A 155 2.26 -20.41 -5.70
N THR A 156 1.92 -19.58 -6.69
CA THR A 156 1.86 -19.96 -8.10
C THR A 156 3.25 -19.97 -8.75
N ARG A 157 3.35 -20.57 -9.95
CA ARG A 157 4.57 -20.52 -10.78
C ARG A 157 5.02 -19.07 -11.07
N SER A 158 4.06 -18.16 -11.31
CA SER A 158 4.34 -16.73 -11.52
C SER A 158 4.93 -16.08 -10.27
N GLY A 159 4.41 -16.38 -9.09
CA GLY A 159 4.94 -15.88 -7.82
C GLY A 159 6.35 -16.41 -7.50
N PHE A 160 6.66 -17.66 -7.85
CA PHE A 160 8.02 -18.18 -7.75
C PHE A 160 8.98 -17.47 -8.70
N LEU A 161 8.58 -17.24 -9.96
CA LEU A 161 9.37 -16.49 -10.93
C LEU A 161 9.62 -15.04 -10.46
N LEU A 162 8.61 -14.43 -9.84
CA LEU A 162 8.74 -13.07 -9.29
C LEU A 162 9.84 -12.99 -8.21
N ARG A 163 9.84 -13.92 -7.27
CA ARG A 163 10.89 -14.01 -6.24
C ARG A 163 12.26 -14.30 -6.84
N ALA A 164 12.33 -15.28 -7.76
CA ALA A 164 13.58 -15.62 -8.44
C ALA A 164 14.14 -14.43 -9.23
N THR A 165 13.28 -13.60 -9.84
CA THR A 165 13.68 -12.40 -10.59
C THR A 165 14.29 -11.33 -9.67
N GLY A 166 13.77 -11.16 -8.45
CA GLY A 166 14.32 -10.24 -7.48
C GLY A 166 15.64 -10.73 -6.88
N ASP A 167 15.73 -12.03 -6.60
CA ASP A 167 16.94 -12.62 -6.01
C ASP A 167 18.09 -12.72 -7.04
N ASN A 168 17.81 -13.17 -8.27
CA ASN A 168 18.81 -13.32 -9.33
C ASN A 168 18.18 -13.27 -10.73
N PRO A 169 18.12 -12.08 -11.37
CA PRO A 169 17.53 -11.93 -12.70
C PRO A 169 18.28 -12.68 -13.80
N THR A 170 19.61 -12.91 -13.66
CA THR A 170 20.40 -13.66 -14.63
C THR A 170 20.05 -15.14 -14.63
N LEU A 171 19.75 -15.70 -13.46
CA LEU A 171 19.25 -17.09 -13.35
C LEU A 171 17.91 -17.26 -14.10
N VAL A 172 17.00 -16.30 -13.96
CA VAL A 172 15.71 -16.36 -14.63
C VAL A 172 15.87 -16.29 -16.15
N ALA A 173 16.79 -15.45 -16.62
CA ALA A 173 17.11 -15.33 -18.06
C ALA A 173 17.73 -16.64 -18.60
N SER A 174 18.59 -17.33 -17.84
CA SER A 174 19.19 -18.62 -18.24
C SER A 174 18.15 -19.74 -18.37
N LEU A 175 17.01 -19.63 -17.70
CA LEU A 175 15.87 -20.54 -17.83
C LEU A 175 14.95 -20.20 -19.01
N ALA A 176 15.41 -19.37 -19.95
CA ALA A 176 14.65 -18.87 -21.10
C ALA A 176 13.31 -18.19 -20.71
N LYS A 177 13.25 -17.55 -19.53
CA LYS A 177 12.12 -16.75 -19.07
C LYS A 177 12.44 -15.28 -19.18
N ASP A 178 11.46 -14.52 -19.67
CA ASP A 178 11.55 -13.07 -19.82
C ASP A 178 11.38 -12.40 -18.44
N SER A 179 12.51 -12.10 -17.79
CA SER A 179 12.54 -11.41 -16.50
C SER A 179 11.87 -10.03 -16.57
N GLY A 180 11.88 -9.38 -17.74
CA GLY A 180 11.22 -8.09 -17.94
C GLY A 180 9.70 -8.18 -17.81
N LYS A 181 9.07 -9.18 -18.44
CA LYS A 181 7.62 -9.41 -18.30
C LYS A 181 7.22 -9.70 -16.86
N VAL A 182 8.05 -10.44 -16.15
CA VAL A 182 7.82 -10.76 -14.72
C VAL A 182 7.88 -9.48 -13.87
N LYS A 183 8.85 -8.58 -14.12
CA LYS A 183 8.94 -7.28 -13.44
C LYS A 183 7.72 -6.41 -13.72
N ILE A 184 7.29 -6.31 -15.01
CA ILE A 184 6.09 -5.53 -15.38
C ILE A 184 4.86 -6.05 -14.64
N LEU A 185 4.66 -7.36 -14.59
CA LEU A 185 3.53 -7.96 -13.88
C LEU A 185 3.60 -7.69 -12.37
N GLY A 186 4.78 -7.81 -11.77
CA GLY A 186 4.97 -7.53 -10.35
C GLY A 186 4.66 -6.08 -9.97
N LEU A 187 5.13 -5.11 -10.79
CA LEU A 187 4.82 -3.69 -10.63
C LEU A 187 3.34 -3.39 -10.84
N ALA A 188 2.70 -4.06 -11.81
CA ALA A 188 1.26 -3.92 -12.04
C ALA A 188 0.44 -4.38 -10.83
N ILE A 189 0.73 -5.56 -10.28
CA ILE A 189 0.04 -6.08 -9.09
C ILE A 189 0.29 -5.19 -7.86
N ALA A 190 1.53 -4.75 -7.66
CA ALA A 190 1.90 -3.89 -6.55
C ALA A 190 1.12 -2.57 -6.57
N ASN A 191 1.14 -1.86 -7.70
CA ASN A 191 0.44 -0.58 -7.85
C ASN A 191 -1.09 -0.74 -7.88
N ALA A 192 -1.63 -1.89 -8.31
CA ALA A 192 -3.05 -2.22 -8.15
C ALA A 192 -3.45 -2.22 -6.67
N LEU A 193 -2.69 -2.87 -5.79
CA LEU A 193 -2.94 -2.88 -4.35
C LEU A 193 -2.76 -1.51 -3.71
N VAL A 194 -1.78 -0.74 -4.17
CA VAL A 194 -1.56 0.65 -3.74
C VAL A 194 -2.79 1.52 -4.06
N ALA A 195 -3.27 1.47 -5.30
CA ALA A 195 -4.45 2.22 -5.73
C ALA A 195 -5.73 1.76 -5.03
N LEU A 196 -5.87 0.44 -4.77
CA LEU A 196 -6.96 -0.10 -3.96
C LEU A 196 -6.94 0.51 -2.54
N SER A 197 -5.78 0.60 -1.92
CA SER A 197 -5.64 1.23 -0.59
C SER A 197 -6.03 2.71 -0.63
N GLY A 198 -5.64 3.44 -1.69
CA GLY A 198 -6.03 4.83 -1.92
C GLY A 198 -7.54 5.00 -2.10
N CYS A 199 -8.18 4.10 -2.86
CA CYS A 199 -9.63 4.03 -3.02
C CYS A 199 -10.35 3.89 -1.67
N ILE A 200 -9.91 2.94 -0.86
CA ILE A 200 -10.49 2.67 0.45
C ILE A 200 -10.28 3.86 1.39
N MET A 201 -9.08 4.46 1.38
CA MET A 201 -8.77 5.63 2.21
C MET A 201 -9.65 6.83 1.83
N CYS A 202 -9.86 7.09 0.54
CA CYS A 202 -10.74 8.16 0.05
C CYS A 202 -12.18 7.96 0.55
N GLN A 203 -12.70 6.75 0.50
CA GLN A 203 -14.05 6.44 1.00
C GLN A 203 -14.14 6.51 2.53
N TYR A 204 -13.09 6.13 3.23
CA TYR A 204 -13.00 6.22 4.69
C TYR A 204 -12.97 7.67 5.17
N GLN A 205 -12.08 8.49 4.59
CA GLN A 205 -11.95 9.91 4.92
C GLN A 205 -13.08 10.77 4.33
N ARG A 206 -13.76 10.26 3.27
CA ARG A 206 -14.83 10.94 2.54
C ARG A 206 -14.36 12.23 1.87
N TYR A 207 -13.11 12.27 1.48
CA TYR A 207 -12.57 13.31 0.60
C TYR A 207 -11.36 12.74 -0.19
N PHE A 208 -11.11 13.35 -1.33
CA PHE A 208 -9.88 13.21 -2.11
C PHE A 208 -9.03 14.46 -1.93
N ASP A 209 -7.75 14.28 -1.80
CA ASP A 209 -6.75 15.35 -1.85
C ASP A 209 -5.54 14.85 -2.62
N ILE A 210 -5.02 15.67 -3.55
CA ILE A 210 -3.91 15.27 -4.42
C ILE A 210 -2.62 14.99 -3.63
N SER A 211 -2.46 15.64 -2.49
CA SER A 211 -1.28 15.49 -1.62
C SER A 211 -1.32 14.25 -0.71
N MET A 212 -2.43 13.51 -0.68
CA MET A 212 -2.61 12.37 0.21
C MET A 212 -1.61 11.22 -0.04
N GLY A 213 -1.01 11.19 -1.24
CA GLY A 213 0.02 10.23 -1.60
C GLY A 213 1.43 10.60 -1.13
N THR A 214 1.66 11.84 -0.73
CA THR A 214 3.01 12.32 -0.40
C THR A 214 3.59 11.62 0.83
N GLY A 215 4.62 10.76 0.61
CA GLY A 215 5.29 10.01 1.66
C GLY A 215 4.61 8.69 2.02
N THR A 216 3.62 8.23 1.24
CA THR A 216 2.97 6.92 1.45
C THR A 216 3.94 5.77 1.21
N LEU A 217 4.89 5.92 0.28
CA LEU A 217 5.96 4.94 0.07
C LEU A 217 6.80 4.74 1.34
N VAL A 218 7.21 5.85 1.99
CA VAL A 218 8.03 5.78 3.22
C VAL A 218 7.26 5.07 4.34
N LEU A 219 5.98 5.40 4.51
CA LEU A 219 5.10 4.74 5.47
C LEU A 219 4.96 3.23 5.18
N ALA A 220 4.76 2.88 3.92
CA ALA A 220 4.62 1.49 3.51
C ALA A 220 5.91 0.70 3.72
N VAL A 221 7.07 1.25 3.32
CA VAL A 221 8.39 0.64 3.54
C VAL A 221 8.65 0.48 5.03
N ALA A 222 8.34 1.50 5.85
CA ALA A 222 8.45 1.39 7.31
C ALA A 222 7.60 0.23 7.86
N SER A 223 6.35 0.12 7.42
CA SER A 223 5.45 -0.98 7.80
C SER A 223 6.00 -2.36 7.41
N VAL A 224 6.55 -2.49 6.19
CA VAL A 224 7.19 -3.73 5.71
C VAL A 224 8.41 -4.08 6.56
N ILE A 225 9.28 -3.09 6.85
CA ILE A 225 10.49 -3.31 7.64
C ILE A 225 10.14 -3.67 9.08
N VAL A 226 9.22 -2.93 9.73
CA VAL A 226 8.72 -3.22 11.09
C VAL A 226 8.21 -4.67 11.15
N GLY A 227 7.31 -5.03 10.23
CA GLY A 227 6.73 -6.36 10.22
C GLY A 227 7.76 -7.46 10.01
N THR A 228 8.60 -7.32 8.99
CA THR A 228 9.56 -8.37 8.63
C THR A 228 10.76 -8.49 9.57
N GLN A 229 11.14 -7.42 10.28
CA GLN A 229 12.26 -7.44 11.21
C GLN A 229 11.85 -7.79 12.64
N LEU A 230 10.78 -7.16 13.17
CA LEU A 230 10.31 -7.42 14.53
C LEU A 230 9.75 -8.83 14.69
N LEU A 231 9.02 -9.31 13.67
CA LEU A 231 8.35 -10.61 13.72
C LEU A 231 9.19 -11.75 13.12
N ARG A 232 10.44 -11.47 12.73
CA ARG A 232 11.37 -12.47 12.15
C ARG A 232 11.64 -13.68 13.06
N GLY A 233 11.51 -13.51 14.38
CA GLY A 233 11.68 -14.58 15.37
C GLY A 233 10.53 -15.60 15.38
N LEU A 234 9.37 -15.21 14.87
CA LEU A 234 8.19 -16.07 14.83
C LEU A 234 8.16 -16.85 13.51
N ARG A 235 8.90 -17.98 13.48
CA ARG A 235 9.01 -18.86 12.30
C ARG A 235 7.66 -19.34 11.74
N PHE A 236 6.60 -19.22 12.50
CA PHE A 236 5.25 -19.66 12.17
C PHE A 236 4.47 -18.64 11.30
N LEU A 237 4.90 -17.38 11.24
CA LEU A 237 4.20 -16.33 10.51
C LEU A 237 4.71 -16.22 9.07
N ARG A 238 3.77 -16.25 8.11
CA ARG A 238 4.07 -15.89 6.72
C ARG A 238 4.51 -14.42 6.64
N ALA A 239 5.41 -14.10 5.72
CA ALA A 239 5.91 -12.74 5.54
C ALA A 239 4.78 -11.71 5.28
N THR A 240 3.74 -12.09 4.55
CA THR A 240 2.55 -11.28 4.30
C THR A 240 1.78 -10.94 5.58
N THR A 241 1.63 -11.93 6.49
CA THR A 241 1.03 -11.68 7.81
C THR A 241 1.89 -10.74 8.65
N ALA A 242 3.21 -10.90 8.59
CA ALA A 242 4.12 -9.99 9.27
C ALA A 242 4.00 -8.55 8.76
N VAL A 243 3.83 -8.35 7.44
CA VAL A 243 3.61 -7.02 6.84
C VAL A 243 2.30 -6.39 7.33
N VAL A 244 1.19 -7.14 7.37
CA VAL A 244 -0.09 -6.64 7.89
C VAL A 244 0.03 -6.23 9.35
N LEU A 245 0.63 -7.07 10.19
CA LEU A 245 0.86 -6.73 11.60
C LEU A 245 1.83 -5.54 11.74
N GLY A 246 2.84 -5.46 10.87
CA GLY A 246 3.79 -4.35 10.83
C GLY A 246 3.12 -3.01 10.55
N SER A 247 2.14 -2.98 9.67
CA SER A 247 1.35 -1.78 9.37
C SER A 247 0.52 -1.32 10.59
N ILE A 248 -0.12 -2.25 11.29
CA ILE A 248 -0.90 -1.94 12.49
C ILE A 248 0.03 -1.45 13.61
N LEU A 249 1.17 -2.13 13.83
CA LEU A 249 2.16 -1.73 14.82
C LEU A 249 2.73 -0.34 14.52
N TYR A 250 3.08 -0.08 13.25
CA TYR A 250 3.57 1.22 12.82
C TYR A 250 2.56 2.35 13.12
N LYS A 251 1.28 2.15 12.76
CA LYS A 251 0.22 3.12 13.09
C LYS A 251 0.00 3.25 14.59
N GLY A 252 0.14 2.18 15.34
CA GLY A 252 0.12 2.22 16.81
C GLY A 252 1.24 3.09 17.37
N CYS A 253 2.48 2.94 16.88
CA CYS A 253 3.61 3.79 17.29
C CYS A 253 3.36 5.28 16.98
N VAL A 254 2.81 5.58 15.79
CA VAL A 254 2.46 6.96 15.42
C VAL A 254 1.37 7.52 16.34
N ALA A 255 0.33 6.75 16.64
CA ALA A 255 -0.73 7.18 17.55
C ALA A 255 -0.23 7.40 18.99
N LEU A 256 0.67 6.55 19.46
CA LEU A 256 1.34 6.73 20.76
C LEU A 256 2.17 8.02 20.76
N ALA A 257 2.95 8.29 19.72
CA ALA A 257 3.73 9.53 19.60
C ALA A 257 2.84 10.77 19.68
N LEU A 258 1.69 10.77 19.01
CA LEU A 258 0.70 11.85 19.10
C LEU A 258 0.09 11.97 20.51
N SER A 259 -0.13 10.85 21.20
CA SER A 259 -0.68 10.87 22.58
C SER A 259 0.28 11.48 23.61
N PHE A 260 1.59 11.50 23.32
CA PHE A 260 2.60 12.20 24.12
C PHE A 260 2.69 13.71 23.82
N GLY A 261 1.76 14.26 23.03
CA GLY A 261 1.66 15.70 22.78
C GLY A 261 2.47 16.20 21.60
N LEU A 262 2.98 15.31 20.74
CA LEU A 262 3.62 15.71 19.49
C LEU A 262 2.60 16.31 18.52
N SER A 263 2.99 17.37 17.84
CA SER A 263 2.14 18.05 16.86
C SER A 263 1.87 17.17 15.63
N PRO A 264 0.68 17.22 15.03
CA PRO A 264 0.42 16.60 13.74
C PRO A 264 1.39 17.01 12.63
N PHE A 265 2.01 18.19 12.74
CA PHE A 265 3.04 18.67 11.81
C PHE A 265 4.34 17.84 11.90
N ASP A 266 4.62 17.24 13.06
CA ASP A 266 5.81 16.44 13.31
C ASP A 266 5.68 14.98 12.86
N LEU A 267 4.52 14.57 12.33
CA LEU A 267 4.28 13.18 11.91
C LEU A 267 5.29 12.66 10.90
N LYS A 268 5.72 13.49 9.95
CA LYS A 268 6.74 13.12 8.98
C LYS A 268 8.11 12.93 9.62
N LEU A 269 8.46 13.75 10.60
CA LEU A 269 9.69 13.62 11.39
C LEU A 269 9.66 12.33 12.22
N VAL A 270 8.55 12.06 12.90
CA VAL A 270 8.34 10.83 13.68
C VAL A 270 8.47 9.60 12.79
N THR A 271 7.87 9.62 11.61
CA THR A 271 7.98 8.54 10.61
C THR A 271 9.42 8.28 10.22
N ALA A 272 10.16 9.34 9.90
CA ALA A 272 11.57 9.25 9.51
C ALA A 272 12.45 8.74 10.66
N ALA A 273 12.23 9.23 11.88
CA ALA A 273 12.95 8.79 13.07
C ALA A 273 12.67 7.31 13.39
N LEU A 274 11.41 6.89 13.35
CA LEU A 274 11.03 5.48 13.54
C LEU A 274 11.70 4.58 12.51
N LEU A 275 11.66 4.96 11.23
CA LEU A 275 12.30 4.20 10.16
C LEU A 275 13.81 4.09 10.39
N PHE A 276 14.48 5.20 10.73
CA PHE A 276 15.90 5.23 11.02
C PHE A 276 16.26 4.29 12.18
N VAL A 277 15.56 4.41 13.32
CA VAL A 277 15.80 3.56 14.50
C VAL A 277 15.63 2.08 14.17
N ILE A 278 14.60 1.71 13.40
CA ILE A 278 14.32 0.32 13.06
C ILE A 278 15.41 -0.24 12.13
N ILE A 279 15.86 0.54 11.14
CA ILE A 279 16.93 0.12 10.22
C ILE A 279 18.24 -0.08 10.98
N VAL A 280 18.63 0.85 11.86
CA VAL A 280 19.85 0.76 12.65
C VAL A 280 19.80 -0.41 13.62
N ALA A 281 18.71 -0.58 14.36
CA ALA A 281 18.52 -1.70 15.28
C ALA A 281 18.52 -3.06 14.55
N GLY A 282 17.94 -3.12 13.36
CA GLY A 282 17.94 -4.32 12.52
C GLY A 282 19.31 -4.65 11.94
N GLY A 283 20.11 -3.64 11.60
CA GLY A 283 21.49 -3.78 11.10
C GLY A 283 22.45 -4.34 12.15
N HIS A 284 22.35 -3.90 13.39
CA HIS A 284 23.19 -4.38 14.50
C HIS A 284 22.94 -5.86 14.82
N ARG A 285 21.70 -6.34 14.73
CA ARG A 285 21.38 -7.76 14.92
C ARG A 285 21.94 -8.69 13.82
N LYS A 286 22.18 -8.19 12.60
CA LYS A 286 22.83 -8.96 11.53
C LYS A 286 24.33 -9.11 11.78
N LYS A 287 25.03 -8.06 12.24
CA LYS A 287 26.46 -8.12 12.54
C LYS A 287 26.77 -9.05 13.73
N ALA A 288 25.96 -9.03 14.77
CA ALA A 288 26.13 -9.91 15.94
C ALA A 288 25.99 -11.42 15.62
N LYS A 289 25.26 -11.80 14.55
CA LYS A 289 25.12 -13.19 14.11
C LYS A 289 26.23 -13.69 13.16
N HIS A 290 27.03 -12.80 12.59
CA HIS A 290 28.19 -13.17 11.75
C HIS A 290 29.49 -13.33 12.56
N HIS A 291 29.49 -12.94 13.84
CA HIS A 291 30.64 -13.05 14.76
C HIS A 291 30.41 -14.07 15.88
N ALA A 292 29.32 -14.83 15.84
CA ALA A 292 29.04 -15.99 16.70
C ALA A 292 28.85 -17.25 15.85
#